data_a72eea001d25609afb231b119ecc5206
#
_entry.id   a72eea001d25609afb231b119ecc5206
#
_cell.length_a   1.000
_cell.length_b   1.000
_cell.length_c   1.000
_cell.angle_alpha   90.00
_cell.angle_beta   90.00
_cell.angle_gamma   90.00
#
_symmetry.space_group_name_H-M   'P 1'
#
loop_
_entity.id
_entity.type
_entity.pdbx_description
1 polymer ?
#
loop_
_entity_poly.entity_id
_entity_poly.type
_entity_poly.pdbx_seq_one_letter_code
_entity_poly.pdbx_strand_id
1 'polypeptide(L)'
;MNDQWLAELREFIAIPSVSADPAHQEDVARAAEWVRDFVKRAGGEAELVRHGTRDLVIGDIPANVNGAGAPTILIYGHFDVQPPAPLDLWESPPFELEERDGWFYARGIADDKGQLYTLLKAAELLRADGALPVNIRVACDGEEEIGGHSIVEFLEQDDRGADACIIFDGGMTRPEQPEFGLATRGLVGYHVTVRTGERDMHSGYYGGAALNAIHALIQGLSALLARDGLLPDQLRVGRTALTDVEIESLKKLPSGAEILEDAGAKPLDPNAARDFYDRTWAEPSLDVNGIFGGKPDFVNTTLIVEAHARFTIRLAPGQDPDTVGSAAEKLFRAAVPEGADVTMERENSAPPGVFSPDSRAIQLGLDAFERAVGVRPILVRVGGTLPIYPALAAKGIPTIGTGFALRESNVHSPNERLRVQDIDRAVAAATELYTGLAALG
;
A
#
# COMPACT_ATOMS: atom_id res chain seq x y z
N MET A 1 -18.48 21.48 2.93
CA MET A 1 -18.23 21.08 4.35
C MET A 1 -18.81 22.14 5.27
N ASN A 2 -19.43 21.76 6.40
CA ASN A 2 -19.95 22.70 7.41
C ASN A 2 -18.97 22.80 8.60
N ASP A 3 -19.23 23.77 9.50
CA ASP A 3 -18.36 24.05 10.67
C ASP A 3 -18.22 22.85 11.62
N GLN A 4 -19.25 22.01 11.76
CA GLN A 4 -19.22 20.80 12.58
C GLN A 4 -18.24 19.76 11.99
N TRP A 5 -18.32 19.49 10.70
CA TRP A 5 -17.41 18.55 10.04
C TRP A 5 -15.97 19.01 10.14
N LEU A 6 -15.74 20.31 9.96
CA LEU A 6 -14.41 20.90 10.10
C LEU A 6 -13.87 20.76 11.52
N ALA A 7 -14.72 20.95 12.55
CA ALA A 7 -14.31 20.79 13.93
C ALA A 7 -13.94 19.33 14.26
N GLU A 8 -14.75 18.36 13.82
CA GLU A 8 -14.48 16.93 13.99
C GLU A 8 -13.19 16.51 13.28
N LEU A 9 -12.97 16.97 12.05
CA LEU A 9 -11.76 16.67 11.28
C LEU A 9 -10.52 17.27 11.95
N ARG A 10 -10.61 18.51 12.45
CA ARG A 10 -9.53 19.15 13.24
C ARG A 10 -9.18 18.38 14.49
N GLU A 11 -10.19 17.91 15.23
CA GLU A 11 -9.99 17.09 16.42
C GLU A 11 -9.24 15.78 16.09
N PHE A 12 -9.63 15.09 15.04
CA PHE A 12 -8.99 13.84 14.64
C PHE A 12 -7.54 14.06 14.14
N ILE A 13 -7.32 15.06 13.32
CA ILE A 13 -5.99 15.42 12.80
C ILE A 13 -5.04 15.88 13.91
N ALA A 14 -5.54 16.58 14.93
CA ALA A 14 -4.73 17.06 16.05
C ALA A 14 -4.10 15.96 16.91
N ILE A 15 -4.50 14.71 16.76
CA ILE A 15 -3.88 13.57 17.44
C ILE A 15 -2.64 13.12 16.66
N PRO A 16 -1.41 13.28 17.18
CA PRO A 16 -0.18 12.92 16.45
C PRO A 16 0.10 11.42 16.55
N SER A 17 -0.75 10.60 15.94
CA SER A 17 -0.71 9.14 16.00
C SER A 17 0.40 8.53 15.15
N VAL A 18 1.65 8.92 15.39
CA VAL A 18 2.83 8.45 14.66
C VAL A 18 3.19 7.03 15.13
N SER A 19 2.83 6.01 14.36
CA SER A 19 3.02 4.59 14.72
C SER A 19 4.50 4.18 14.84
N ALA A 20 5.37 4.77 14.03
CA ALA A 20 6.80 4.47 14.01
C ALA A 20 7.56 5.02 15.23
N ASP A 21 6.99 5.96 15.98
CA ASP A 21 7.65 6.57 17.15
C ASP A 21 7.08 6.01 18.47
N PRO A 22 7.90 5.34 19.29
CA PRO A 22 7.47 4.86 20.60
C PRO A 22 6.91 5.96 21.54
N ALA A 23 7.30 7.22 21.35
CA ALA A 23 6.80 8.34 22.15
C ALA A 23 5.33 8.66 21.87
N HIS A 24 4.79 8.26 20.71
CA HIS A 24 3.42 8.52 20.27
C HIS A 24 2.46 7.31 20.44
N GLN A 25 2.84 6.30 21.21
CA GLN A 25 1.98 5.11 21.43
C GLN A 25 0.63 5.45 22.06
N GLU A 26 0.61 6.39 23.02
CA GLU A 26 -0.61 6.87 23.65
C GLU A 26 -1.47 7.70 22.67
N ASP A 27 -0.83 8.35 21.70
CA ASP A 27 -1.54 9.10 20.66
C ASP A 27 -2.21 8.17 19.65
N VAL A 28 -1.55 7.08 19.28
CA VAL A 28 -2.17 6.03 18.44
C VAL A 28 -3.38 5.43 19.16
N ALA A 29 -3.28 5.15 20.46
CA ALA A 29 -4.42 4.67 21.25
C ALA A 29 -5.55 5.70 21.30
N ARG A 30 -5.26 6.99 21.46
CA ARG A 30 -6.27 8.08 21.44
C ARG A 30 -6.95 8.18 20.07
N ALA A 31 -6.21 7.98 18.97
CA ALA A 31 -6.80 7.98 17.64
C ALA A 31 -7.75 6.78 17.45
N ALA A 32 -7.40 5.60 17.97
CA ALA A 32 -8.29 4.44 18.01
C ALA A 32 -9.57 4.73 18.82
N GLU A 33 -9.45 5.38 19.98
CA GLU A 33 -10.60 5.79 20.80
C GLU A 33 -11.49 6.78 20.05
N TRP A 34 -10.92 7.73 19.35
CA TRP A 34 -11.68 8.69 18.55
C TRP A 34 -12.52 7.99 17.47
N VAL A 35 -11.93 7.05 16.71
CA VAL A 35 -12.64 6.27 15.68
C VAL A 35 -13.74 5.42 16.32
N ARG A 36 -13.44 4.68 17.41
CA ARG A 36 -14.44 3.90 18.16
C ARG A 36 -15.62 4.78 18.59
N ASP A 37 -15.35 5.93 19.15
CA ASP A 37 -16.39 6.82 19.68
C ASP A 37 -17.19 7.49 18.57
N PHE A 38 -16.56 7.72 17.39
CA PHE A 38 -17.26 8.17 16.20
C PHE A 38 -18.28 7.11 15.73
N VAL A 39 -17.87 5.83 15.63
CA VAL A 39 -18.78 4.74 15.24
C VAL A 39 -19.97 4.64 16.19
N LYS A 40 -19.74 4.77 17.52
CA LYS A 40 -20.83 4.78 18.51
C LYS A 40 -21.77 5.98 18.33
N ARG A 41 -21.22 7.16 18.08
CA ARG A 41 -22.00 8.37 17.82
C ARG A 41 -22.83 8.26 16.53
N ALA A 42 -22.31 7.57 15.53
CA ALA A 42 -23.04 7.25 14.30
C ALA A 42 -24.17 6.21 14.47
N GLY A 43 -24.43 5.78 15.69
CA GLY A 43 -25.50 4.81 16.01
C GLY A 43 -25.11 3.35 15.82
N GLY A 44 -23.81 3.07 15.85
CA GLY A 44 -23.23 1.75 15.81
C GLY A 44 -22.71 1.27 17.17
N GLU A 45 -22.10 0.10 17.17
CA GLU A 45 -21.34 -0.47 18.27
C GLU A 45 -19.89 -0.66 17.80
N ALA A 46 -18.92 -0.34 18.68
CA ALA A 46 -17.51 -0.53 18.38
C ALA A 46 -16.71 -0.80 19.65
N GLU A 47 -15.65 -1.56 19.49
CA GLU A 47 -14.71 -1.90 20.57
C GLU A 47 -13.25 -1.78 20.07
N LEU A 48 -12.33 -1.65 21.02
CA LEU A 48 -10.90 -1.78 20.78
C LEU A 48 -10.52 -3.23 21.00
N VAL A 49 -10.03 -3.86 19.96
CA VAL A 49 -9.63 -5.27 19.97
C VAL A 49 -8.12 -5.35 19.90
N ARG A 50 -7.49 -5.82 21.00
CA ARG A 50 -6.04 -6.07 20.98
C ARG A 50 -5.76 -7.25 20.07
N HIS A 51 -5.06 -7.00 18.98
CA HIS A 51 -4.55 -8.02 18.10
C HIS A 51 -3.09 -7.69 17.78
N GLY A 52 -2.19 -8.66 17.94
CA GLY A 52 -0.77 -8.36 17.76
C GLY A 52 -0.24 -7.27 18.70
N THR A 53 0.36 -6.22 18.16
CA THR A 53 1.03 -5.16 18.91
C THR A 53 0.15 -3.94 19.19
N ARG A 54 -0.94 -3.76 18.47
CA ARG A 54 -1.82 -2.58 18.51
C ARG A 54 -3.28 -2.95 18.77
N ASP A 55 -4.06 -1.94 19.07
CA ASP A 55 -5.51 -2.06 19.16
C ASP A 55 -6.12 -1.75 17.79
N LEU A 56 -6.98 -2.66 17.33
CA LEU A 56 -7.84 -2.46 16.18
C LEU A 56 -9.14 -1.82 16.64
N VAL A 57 -9.76 -1.02 15.78
CA VAL A 57 -11.15 -0.58 15.97
C VAL A 57 -12.05 -1.47 15.14
N ILE A 58 -12.85 -2.29 15.83
CA ILE A 58 -13.81 -3.19 15.19
C ILE A 58 -15.20 -2.75 15.61
N GLY A 59 -16.10 -2.56 14.64
CA GLY A 59 -17.44 -2.10 14.92
C GLY A 59 -18.43 -2.40 13.80
N ASP A 60 -19.71 -2.17 14.09
CA ASP A 60 -20.79 -2.33 13.13
C ASP A 60 -21.80 -1.18 13.30
N ILE A 61 -22.19 -0.53 12.19
CA ILE A 61 -23.28 0.42 12.11
C ILE A 61 -24.41 -0.26 11.35
N PRO A 62 -25.52 -0.65 12.01
CA PRO A 62 -26.58 -1.41 11.36
C PRO A 62 -27.36 -0.56 10.36
N ALA A 63 -27.77 -1.17 9.26
CA ALA A 63 -28.73 -0.60 8.32
C ALA A 63 -30.01 -0.19 9.04
N ASN A 64 -30.67 0.86 8.55
CA ASN A 64 -32.01 1.23 8.99
C ASN A 64 -33.04 1.18 7.84
N VAL A 65 -32.59 0.75 6.69
CA VAL A 65 -33.42 0.35 5.55
C VAL A 65 -33.06 -1.11 5.19
N ASN A 66 -33.98 -1.88 4.61
CA ASN A 66 -33.83 -3.27 4.20
C ASN A 66 -33.70 -4.31 5.34
N GLY A 67 -33.53 -3.91 6.59
CA GLY A 67 -33.55 -4.82 7.75
C GLY A 67 -32.52 -5.95 7.67
N ALA A 68 -32.93 -7.16 8.03
CA ALA A 68 -32.04 -8.33 8.08
C ALA A 68 -31.50 -8.82 6.72
N GLY A 69 -32.02 -8.29 5.61
CA GLY A 69 -31.55 -8.59 4.24
C GLY A 69 -30.54 -7.59 3.70
N ALA A 70 -30.14 -6.57 4.49
CA ALA A 70 -29.16 -5.59 4.06
C ALA A 70 -27.78 -6.23 3.90
N PRO A 71 -27.05 -6.01 2.79
CA PRO A 71 -25.70 -6.50 2.65
C PRO A 71 -24.77 -5.81 3.63
N THR A 72 -23.66 -6.46 3.94
CA THR A 72 -22.62 -5.93 4.84
C THR A 72 -21.45 -5.39 4.03
N ILE A 73 -21.15 -4.10 4.17
CA ILE A 73 -20.01 -3.44 3.55
C ILE A 73 -18.95 -3.21 4.62
N LEU A 74 -17.80 -3.84 4.44
CA LEU A 74 -16.62 -3.57 5.24
C LEU A 74 -16.02 -2.24 4.81
N ILE A 75 -15.70 -1.36 5.75
CA ILE A 75 -14.81 -0.22 5.52
C ILE A 75 -13.51 -0.44 6.25
N TYR A 76 -12.42 -0.24 5.54
CA TYR A 76 -11.08 -0.23 6.09
C TYR A 76 -10.45 1.14 5.91
N GLY A 77 -9.66 1.54 6.86
CA GLY A 77 -8.77 2.69 6.85
C GLY A 77 -7.85 2.62 8.06
N HIS A 78 -6.82 3.46 8.09
CA HIS A 78 -5.91 3.51 9.22
C HIS A 78 -5.92 4.87 9.89
N PHE A 79 -5.60 4.87 11.19
CA PHE A 79 -5.60 6.08 12.01
C PHE A 79 -4.21 6.46 12.51
N ASP A 80 -3.19 5.70 12.16
CA ASP A 80 -1.79 6.10 12.34
C ASP A 80 -1.32 6.95 11.17
N VAL A 81 -0.17 7.56 11.32
CA VAL A 81 0.41 8.46 10.33
C VAL A 81 1.93 8.36 10.32
N GLN A 82 2.56 8.69 9.19
CA GLN A 82 4.01 8.83 9.05
C GLN A 82 4.59 9.94 9.94
N PRO A 83 5.85 9.82 10.39
CA PRO A 83 6.56 10.91 11.05
C PRO A 83 6.55 12.19 10.21
N PRO A 84 6.34 13.36 10.82
CA PRO A 84 6.29 14.63 10.07
C PRO A 84 7.67 15.19 9.73
N ALA A 85 8.76 14.50 10.04
CA ALA A 85 10.12 14.96 9.77
C ALA A 85 10.41 15.06 8.27
N PRO A 86 11.22 16.04 7.83
CA PRO A 86 11.84 17.13 8.63
C PRO A 86 10.87 18.30 8.91
N LEU A 87 10.82 18.73 10.16
CA LEU A 87 9.83 19.73 10.61
C LEU A 87 10.07 21.14 10.05
N ASP A 88 11.30 21.48 9.74
CA ASP A 88 11.70 22.78 9.19
C ASP A 88 11.21 23.03 7.76
N LEU A 89 10.70 22.01 7.09
CA LEU A 89 10.10 22.12 5.77
C LEU A 89 8.55 22.32 5.81
N TRP A 90 7.94 22.24 6.99
CA TRP A 90 6.52 22.53 7.14
C TRP A 90 6.26 24.02 7.26
N GLU A 91 5.27 24.52 6.50
CA GLU A 91 4.84 25.91 6.55
C GLU A 91 3.85 26.19 7.70
N SER A 92 3.20 25.14 8.21
CA SER A 92 2.32 25.17 9.38
C SER A 92 2.60 23.97 10.27
N PRO A 93 2.20 23.96 11.57
CA PRO A 93 2.39 22.80 12.43
C PRO A 93 1.72 21.55 11.85
N PRO A 94 2.41 20.39 11.76
CA PRO A 94 1.94 19.20 11.04
C PRO A 94 0.59 18.64 11.52
N PHE A 95 0.23 18.86 12.79
CA PHE A 95 -1.01 18.36 13.41
C PHE A 95 -2.02 19.45 13.71
N GLU A 96 -1.90 20.62 13.06
CA GLU A 96 -2.86 21.70 13.08
C GLU A 96 -3.44 21.88 11.68
N LEU A 97 -4.70 21.45 11.48
CA LEU A 97 -5.35 21.53 10.18
C LEU A 97 -5.53 22.98 9.76
N GLU A 98 -4.76 23.40 8.75
CA GLU A 98 -4.79 24.74 8.17
C GLU A 98 -5.38 24.71 6.76
N GLU A 99 -6.25 25.66 6.46
CA GLU A 99 -6.78 25.87 5.11
C GLU A 99 -6.01 27.01 4.42
N ARG A 100 -5.41 26.72 3.27
CA ARG A 100 -4.73 27.71 2.40
C ARG A 100 -5.02 27.40 0.92
N ASP A 101 -5.38 28.39 0.16
CA ASP A 101 -5.55 28.32 -1.30
C ASP A 101 -6.42 27.15 -1.79
N GLY A 102 -7.45 26.79 -1.01
CA GLY A 102 -8.38 25.71 -1.33
C GLY A 102 -7.86 24.31 -0.96
N TRP A 103 -6.80 24.21 -0.19
CA TRP A 103 -6.23 22.98 0.36
C TRP A 103 -6.24 22.98 1.88
N PHE A 104 -6.50 21.84 2.47
CA PHE A 104 -6.18 21.52 3.84
C PHE A 104 -4.77 20.97 3.95
N TYR A 105 -3.99 21.52 4.88
CA TYR A 105 -2.61 21.11 5.16
C TYR A 105 -2.55 20.51 6.56
N ALA A 106 -2.18 19.26 6.65
CA ALA A 106 -1.80 18.57 7.89
C ALA A 106 -1.29 17.16 7.57
N ARG A 107 -0.48 16.56 8.45
CA ARG A 107 -0.15 15.14 8.40
C ARG A 107 -1.38 14.29 8.69
N GLY A 108 -1.68 13.29 7.82
CA GLY A 108 -2.84 12.42 7.92
C GLY A 108 -4.10 12.95 7.23
N ILE A 109 -4.06 14.14 6.61
CA ILE A 109 -5.24 14.67 5.92
C ILE A 109 -5.53 13.94 4.61
N ALA A 110 -4.50 13.46 3.94
CA ALA A 110 -4.61 12.68 2.70
C ALA A 110 -4.37 11.18 2.95
N ASP A 111 -3.61 10.85 4.00
CA ASP A 111 -3.15 9.49 4.29
C ASP A 111 -3.16 9.23 5.82
N ASP A 112 -4.22 8.62 6.38
CA ASP A 112 -5.53 8.26 5.78
C ASP A 112 -6.69 8.88 6.58
N LYS A 113 -6.40 9.58 7.71
CA LYS A 113 -7.42 10.10 8.64
C LYS A 113 -8.49 10.93 7.95
N GLY A 114 -8.09 11.81 7.00
CA GLY A 114 -9.04 12.65 6.28
C GLY A 114 -9.99 11.82 5.42
N GLN A 115 -9.48 10.83 4.73
CA GLN A 115 -10.28 9.96 3.85
C GLN A 115 -11.12 8.96 4.66
N LEU A 116 -10.56 8.33 5.71
CA LEU A 116 -11.31 7.49 6.65
C LEU A 116 -12.48 8.26 7.28
N TYR A 117 -12.24 9.52 7.69
CA TYR A 117 -13.31 10.39 8.21
C TYR A 117 -14.49 10.49 7.24
N THR A 118 -14.24 10.58 5.93
CA THR A 118 -15.32 10.74 4.95
C THR A 118 -16.20 9.49 4.81
N LEU A 119 -15.61 8.30 4.93
CA LEU A 119 -16.37 7.03 4.96
C LEU A 119 -17.26 6.95 6.20
N LEU A 120 -16.70 7.26 7.38
CA LEU A 120 -17.44 7.26 8.63
C LEU A 120 -18.56 8.32 8.64
N LYS A 121 -18.27 9.51 8.11
CA LYS A 121 -19.25 10.63 8.05
C LYS A 121 -20.42 10.31 7.12
N ALA A 122 -20.17 9.69 5.97
CA ALA A 122 -21.26 9.28 5.07
C ALA A 122 -22.19 8.26 5.74
N ALA A 123 -21.64 7.29 6.48
CA ALA A 123 -22.44 6.32 7.24
C ALA A 123 -23.26 7.00 8.35
N GLU A 124 -22.65 7.93 9.10
CA GLU A 124 -23.37 8.72 10.14
C GLU A 124 -24.55 9.50 9.55
N LEU A 125 -24.34 10.21 8.45
CA LEU A 125 -25.39 11.01 7.80
C LEU A 125 -26.55 10.14 7.31
N LEU A 126 -26.26 9.07 6.57
CA LEU A 126 -27.29 8.16 6.09
C LEU A 126 -28.04 7.49 7.25
N ARG A 127 -27.33 7.15 8.31
CA ARG A 127 -27.94 6.56 9.51
C ARG A 127 -28.86 7.54 10.23
N ALA A 128 -28.43 8.80 10.40
CA ALA A 128 -29.21 9.86 11.04
C ALA A 128 -30.48 10.20 10.25
N ASP A 129 -30.39 10.19 8.92
CA ASP A 129 -31.53 10.44 8.01
C ASP A 129 -32.49 9.23 7.89
N GLY A 130 -32.22 8.11 8.54
CA GLY A 130 -33.01 6.90 8.42
C GLY A 130 -32.89 6.21 7.06
N ALA A 131 -31.80 6.46 6.33
CA ALA A 131 -31.61 6.09 4.93
C ALA A 131 -30.44 5.13 4.67
N LEU A 132 -29.74 4.64 5.70
CA LEU A 132 -28.61 3.73 5.54
C LEU A 132 -29.08 2.33 5.06
N PRO A 133 -28.80 1.94 3.79
CA PRO A 133 -29.40 0.74 3.20
C PRO A 133 -28.53 -0.52 3.35
N VAL A 134 -27.34 -0.40 3.90
CA VAL A 134 -26.35 -1.47 4.11
C VAL A 134 -25.88 -1.50 5.56
N ASN A 135 -25.47 -2.66 6.04
CA ASN A 135 -24.71 -2.74 7.29
C ASN A 135 -23.28 -2.29 6.99
N ILE A 136 -22.74 -1.37 7.79
CA ILE A 136 -21.34 -0.98 7.72
C ILE A 136 -20.59 -1.74 8.79
N ARG A 137 -19.61 -2.54 8.39
CA ARG A 137 -18.61 -3.10 9.29
C ARG A 137 -17.37 -2.25 9.22
N VAL A 138 -16.87 -1.81 10.37
CA VAL A 138 -15.67 -0.99 10.52
C VAL A 138 -14.53 -1.89 10.97
N ALA A 139 -13.41 -1.86 10.26
CA ALA A 139 -12.17 -2.48 10.69
C ALA A 139 -11.03 -1.52 10.37
N CYS A 140 -10.48 -0.88 11.40
CA CYS A 140 -9.41 0.11 11.24
C CYS A 140 -8.22 -0.26 12.12
N ASP A 141 -7.03 0.02 11.64
CA ASP A 141 -5.79 -0.23 12.37
C ASP A 141 -4.95 1.04 12.62
N GLY A 142 -3.93 0.90 13.45
CA GLY A 142 -3.00 1.96 13.82
C GLY A 142 -1.55 1.57 13.59
N GLU A 143 -1.27 0.70 12.62
CA GLU A 143 0.07 0.24 12.27
C GLU A 143 0.26 0.02 10.75
N GLU A 144 -0.61 0.57 9.92
CA GLU A 144 -0.48 0.48 8.46
C GLU A 144 0.87 1.03 8.00
N GLU A 145 1.23 2.20 8.48
CA GLU A 145 2.41 2.97 8.13
C GLU A 145 3.77 2.33 8.54
N ILE A 146 3.71 1.30 9.35
CA ILE A 146 4.88 0.48 9.73
C ILE A 146 4.78 -0.95 9.18
N GLY A 147 3.86 -1.20 8.25
CA GLY A 147 3.64 -2.50 7.63
C GLY A 147 3.05 -3.51 8.60
N GLY A 148 2.12 -3.09 9.44
CA GLY A 148 1.50 -3.89 10.48
C GLY A 148 0.73 -5.11 9.96
N HIS A 149 0.67 -6.11 10.79
CA HIS A 149 0.01 -7.38 10.46
C HIS A 149 -1.27 -7.64 11.28
N SER A 150 -1.54 -6.80 12.29
CA SER A 150 -2.64 -7.04 13.24
C SER A 150 -4.00 -7.13 12.56
N ILE A 151 -4.28 -6.24 11.60
CA ILE A 151 -5.54 -6.27 10.84
C ILE A 151 -5.64 -7.50 9.92
N VAL A 152 -4.52 -7.91 9.32
CA VAL A 152 -4.46 -9.12 8.46
C VAL A 152 -4.73 -10.36 9.29
N GLU A 153 -4.03 -10.52 10.42
CA GLU A 153 -4.21 -11.65 11.34
C GLU A 153 -5.64 -11.69 11.92
N PHE A 154 -6.21 -10.51 12.22
CA PHE A 154 -7.61 -10.41 12.64
C PHE A 154 -8.56 -10.90 11.55
N LEU A 155 -8.39 -10.41 10.31
CA LEU A 155 -9.24 -10.81 9.19
C LEU A 155 -9.13 -12.30 8.87
N GLU A 156 -7.94 -12.89 8.99
CA GLU A 156 -7.77 -14.33 8.80
C GLU A 156 -8.65 -15.15 9.75
N GLN A 157 -8.85 -14.66 10.97
CA GLN A 157 -9.64 -15.31 12.02
C GLN A 157 -11.12 -14.89 12.04
N ASP A 158 -11.46 -13.78 11.38
CA ASP A 158 -12.84 -13.27 11.32
C ASP A 158 -13.65 -13.97 10.23
N ASP A 159 -14.52 -14.90 10.61
CA ASP A 159 -15.38 -15.66 9.71
C ASP A 159 -16.72 -14.96 9.38
N ARG A 160 -16.97 -13.75 9.89
CA ARG A 160 -18.23 -13.04 9.65
C ARG A 160 -18.43 -12.66 8.17
N GLY A 161 -17.35 -12.42 7.43
CA GLY A 161 -17.39 -12.05 6.02
C GLY A 161 -17.96 -10.64 5.77
N ALA A 162 -17.97 -10.24 4.50
CA ALA A 162 -18.63 -9.04 3.99
C ALA A 162 -18.95 -9.24 2.51
N ASP A 163 -19.97 -8.52 2.00
CA ASP A 163 -20.36 -8.59 0.59
C ASP A 163 -19.46 -7.75 -0.32
N ALA A 164 -18.83 -6.70 0.25
CA ALA A 164 -17.78 -5.90 -0.37
C ALA A 164 -16.95 -5.17 0.69
N CYS A 165 -15.79 -4.67 0.30
CA CYS A 165 -14.99 -3.75 1.10
C CYS A 165 -14.79 -2.42 0.35
N ILE A 166 -14.76 -1.30 1.08
CA ILE A 166 -14.39 0.02 0.58
C ILE A 166 -13.17 0.52 1.35
N ILE A 167 -12.18 1.00 0.62
CA ILE A 167 -10.93 1.57 1.16
C ILE A 167 -10.72 2.91 0.46
N PHE A 168 -10.63 4.00 1.23
CA PHE A 168 -10.29 5.32 0.74
C PHE A 168 -8.86 5.70 1.18
N ASP A 169 -7.93 4.84 0.87
CA ASP A 169 -6.49 5.00 1.15
C ASP A 169 -5.71 5.04 -0.16
N GLY A 170 -6.14 5.90 -1.06
CA GLY A 170 -5.61 6.03 -2.40
C GLY A 170 -5.81 7.41 -2.97
N GLY A 171 -5.66 7.53 -4.28
CA GLY A 171 -5.75 8.81 -4.93
C GLY A 171 -6.09 8.75 -6.41
N MET A 172 -5.89 9.87 -7.06
CA MET A 172 -6.08 10.08 -8.49
C MET A 172 -4.75 10.50 -9.12
N THR A 173 -4.33 9.83 -10.18
CA THR A 173 -3.11 10.22 -10.91
C THR A 173 -3.30 11.55 -11.64
N ARG A 174 -4.52 11.85 -12.06
CA ARG A 174 -4.91 13.17 -12.63
C ARG A 174 -6.07 13.77 -11.82
N PRO A 175 -6.08 15.08 -11.60
CA PRO A 175 -7.25 15.76 -11.04
C PRO A 175 -8.52 15.39 -11.80
N GLU A 176 -9.62 15.19 -11.08
CA GLU A 176 -10.95 14.87 -11.65
C GLU A 176 -11.04 13.53 -12.41
N GLN A 177 -10.01 12.67 -12.41
CA GLN A 177 -10.10 11.32 -12.94
C GLN A 177 -9.99 10.30 -11.81
N PRO A 178 -11.10 9.81 -11.26
CA PRO A 178 -11.07 8.81 -10.18
C PRO A 178 -10.56 7.46 -10.69
N GLU A 179 -9.96 6.71 -9.78
CA GLU A 179 -9.33 5.42 -10.04
C GLU A 179 -9.82 4.36 -9.05
N PHE A 180 -10.05 3.13 -9.53
CA PHE A 180 -10.28 1.97 -8.68
C PHE A 180 -9.11 1.01 -8.81
N GLY A 181 -8.42 0.76 -7.71
CA GLY A 181 -7.30 -0.18 -7.62
C GLY A 181 -7.78 -1.62 -7.57
N LEU A 182 -7.56 -2.38 -8.65
CA LEU A 182 -7.96 -3.78 -8.76
C LEU A 182 -6.91 -4.77 -8.30
N ALA A 183 -5.67 -4.34 -8.20
CA ALA A 183 -4.58 -5.22 -7.77
C ALA A 183 -3.46 -4.43 -7.11
N THR A 184 -2.79 -5.08 -6.17
CA THR A 184 -1.53 -4.63 -5.59
C THR A 184 -0.41 -5.58 -5.96
N ARG A 185 0.84 -5.11 -5.89
CA ARG A 185 2.00 -6.00 -6.05
C ARG A 185 2.29 -6.70 -4.72
N GLY A 186 2.76 -7.94 -4.82
CA GLY A 186 3.34 -8.64 -3.68
C GLY A 186 4.81 -8.27 -3.46
N LEU A 187 5.43 -8.88 -2.47
CA LEU A 187 6.82 -8.65 -2.10
C LEU A 187 7.47 -9.94 -1.59
N VAL A 188 8.72 -10.16 -1.97
CA VAL A 188 9.62 -11.11 -1.29
C VAL A 188 10.96 -10.41 -1.08
N GLY A 189 11.42 -10.36 0.16
CA GLY A 189 12.69 -9.74 0.55
C GLY A 189 13.70 -10.76 1.07
N TYR A 190 14.96 -10.55 0.74
CA TYR A 190 16.06 -11.43 1.14
C TYR A 190 17.22 -10.67 1.75
N HIS A 191 17.79 -11.25 2.80
CA HIS A 191 19.14 -11.02 3.23
C HIS A 191 20.02 -12.18 2.76
N VAL A 192 21.08 -11.87 2.04
CA VAL A 192 22.01 -12.87 1.48
C VAL A 192 23.38 -12.68 2.09
N THR A 193 23.98 -13.77 2.54
CA THR A 193 25.37 -13.84 2.99
C THR A 193 26.12 -14.81 2.12
N VAL A 194 27.26 -14.39 1.56
CA VAL A 194 28.20 -15.25 0.82
C VAL A 194 29.51 -15.29 1.58
N ARG A 195 29.96 -16.51 1.87
CA ARG A 195 31.25 -16.77 2.54
C ARG A 195 32.13 -17.65 1.67
N THR A 196 33.42 -17.30 1.52
CA THR A 196 34.40 -17.98 0.66
C THR A 196 35.66 -18.41 1.39
N GLY A 197 35.70 -18.27 2.71
CA GLY A 197 36.83 -18.64 3.54
C GLY A 197 36.61 -18.31 5.02
N GLU A 198 37.60 -18.62 5.84
CA GLU A 198 37.54 -18.42 7.28
C GLU A 198 37.97 -17.01 7.71
N ARG A 199 38.90 -16.39 6.98
CA ARG A 199 39.47 -15.07 7.28
C ARG A 199 39.90 -14.35 6.00
N ASP A 200 39.87 -13.05 6.02
CA ASP A 200 40.40 -12.20 4.97
C ASP A 200 41.89 -12.50 4.71
N MET A 201 42.29 -12.41 3.45
CA MET A 201 43.61 -12.80 3.00
C MET A 201 44.31 -11.66 2.26
N HIS A 202 45.64 -11.73 2.19
CA HIS A 202 46.43 -10.78 1.43
C HIS A 202 46.25 -10.99 -0.10
N SER A 203 45.66 -10.03 -0.81
CA SER A 203 45.30 -10.20 -2.23
C SER A 203 46.52 -10.44 -3.14
N GLY A 204 47.69 -9.94 -2.76
CA GLY A 204 48.95 -10.17 -3.52
C GLY A 204 49.43 -11.65 -3.50
N TYR A 205 49.05 -12.42 -2.48
CA TYR A 205 49.41 -13.82 -2.37
C TYR A 205 48.32 -14.79 -2.87
N TYR A 206 47.05 -14.42 -2.68
CA TYR A 206 45.92 -15.29 -2.92
C TYR A 206 45.00 -14.82 -4.04
N GLY A 207 45.14 -13.58 -4.51
CA GLY A 207 44.36 -13.02 -5.60
C GLY A 207 44.56 -13.80 -6.90
N GLY A 208 43.47 -14.12 -7.59
CA GLY A 208 43.46 -14.94 -8.78
C GLY A 208 43.44 -16.47 -8.52
N ALA A 209 43.69 -16.91 -7.27
CA ALA A 209 43.65 -18.32 -6.87
C ALA A 209 42.54 -18.64 -5.90
N ALA A 210 42.24 -17.73 -4.94
CA ALA A 210 41.18 -17.91 -3.97
C ALA A 210 39.91 -17.13 -4.36
N LEU A 211 38.76 -17.62 -3.94
CA LEU A 211 37.45 -16.97 -4.15
C LEU A 211 37.38 -15.65 -3.37
N ASN A 212 36.77 -14.65 -3.99
CA ASN A 212 36.42 -13.38 -3.36
C ASN A 212 34.91 -13.34 -3.13
N ALA A 213 34.47 -13.13 -1.90
CA ALA A 213 33.07 -13.17 -1.53
C ALA A 213 32.23 -12.09 -2.27
N ILE A 214 32.79 -10.90 -2.47
CA ILE A 214 32.08 -9.83 -3.22
C ILE A 214 31.89 -10.24 -4.68
N HIS A 215 32.91 -10.86 -5.31
CA HIS A 215 32.77 -11.34 -6.68
C HIS A 215 31.71 -12.45 -6.80
N ALA A 216 31.68 -13.39 -5.86
CA ALA A 216 30.69 -14.45 -5.82
C ALA A 216 29.27 -13.88 -5.61
N LEU A 217 29.12 -12.91 -4.68
CA LEU A 217 27.85 -12.20 -4.47
C LEU A 217 27.37 -11.49 -5.73
N ILE A 218 28.24 -10.75 -6.43
CA ILE A 218 27.92 -10.06 -7.68
C ILE A 218 27.45 -11.05 -8.76
N GLN A 219 28.06 -12.23 -8.88
CA GLN A 219 27.64 -13.25 -9.84
C GLN A 219 26.23 -13.76 -9.50
N GLY A 220 25.95 -14.05 -8.22
CA GLY A 220 24.63 -14.47 -7.76
C GLY A 220 23.57 -13.41 -8.06
N LEU A 221 23.81 -12.15 -7.68
CA LEU A 221 22.89 -11.04 -7.95
C LEU A 221 22.69 -10.83 -9.47
N SER A 222 23.76 -10.87 -10.27
CA SER A 222 23.69 -10.70 -11.72
C SER A 222 22.77 -11.71 -12.42
N ALA A 223 22.61 -12.91 -11.85
CA ALA A 223 21.69 -13.91 -12.37
C ALA A 223 20.22 -13.58 -12.16
N LEU A 224 19.92 -12.70 -11.22
CA LEU A 224 18.56 -12.26 -10.89
C LEU A 224 18.16 -10.96 -11.58
N LEU A 225 19.14 -10.15 -12.01
CA LEU A 225 18.88 -8.81 -12.56
C LEU A 225 18.18 -8.89 -13.92
N ALA A 226 17.38 -7.86 -14.19
CA ALA A 226 16.70 -7.71 -15.48
C ALA A 226 17.68 -7.63 -16.65
N ARG A 227 17.32 -8.28 -17.75
CA ARG A 227 17.95 -8.15 -19.06
C ARG A 227 16.91 -7.68 -20.06
N ASP A 228 17.26 -6.69 -20.85
CA ASP A 228 16.30 -6.05 -21.77
C ASP A 228 14.98 -5.61 -21.08
N GLY A 229 15.10 -5.15 -19.83
CA GLY A 229 13.99 -4.64 -19.02
C GLY A 229 13.12 -5.69 -18.34
N LEU A 230 13.41 -6.98 -18.48
CA LEU A 230 12.62 -8.07 -17.89
C LEU A 230 13.49 -8.97 -17.01
N LEU A 231 12.94 -9.43 -15.90
CA LEU A 231 13.57 -10.45 -15.06
C LEU A 231 13.66 -11.80 -15.79
N PRO A 232 14.55 -12.71 -15.35
CA PRO A 232 14.59 -14.08 -15.85
C PRO A 232 13.19 -14.75 -15.86
N ASP A 233 12.90 -15.56 -16.87
CA ASP A 233 11.59 -16.19 -17.05
C ASP A 233 11.12 -16.98 -15.84
N GLN A 234 12.04 -17.59 -15.10
CA GLN A 234 11.73 -18.33 -13.86
C GLN A 234 11.12 -17.44 -12.76
N LEU A 235 11.46 -16.14 -12.74
CA LEU A 235 10.92 -15.16 -11.80
C LEU A 235 9.62 -14.51 -12.29
N ARG A 236 9.18 -14.83 -13.53
CA ARG A 236 8.00 -14.26 -14.17
C ARG A 236 6.82 -15.26 -14.25
N VAL A 237 7.00 -16.45 -13.71
CA VAL A 237 5.97 -17.49 -13.70
C VAL A 237 4.76 -17.05 -12.87
N GLY A 238 3.55 -17.29 -13.37
CA GLY A 238 2.30 -17.03 -12.67
C GLY A 238 1.74 -15.61 -12.79
N ARG A 239 2.49 -14.67 -13.39
CA ARG A 239 2.01 -13.30 -13.56
C ARG A 239 0.76 -13.21 -14.44
N THR A 240 -0.11 -12.27 -14.16
CA THR A 240 -1.33 -11.98 -14.92
C THR A 240 -1.12 -10.75 -15.80
N ALA A 241 -1.33 -10.92 -17.12
CA ALA A 241 -1.30 -9.80 -18.06
C ALA A 241 -2.39 -8.77 -17.76
N LEU A 242 -2.22 -7.55 -18.30
CA LEU A 242 -3.28 -6.54 -18.25
C LEU A 242 -4.49 -7.01 -19.06
N THR A 243 -5.67 -6.73 -18.56
CA THR A 243 -6.94 -6.95 -19.26
C THR A 243 -7.20 -5.83 -20.28
N ASP A 244 -8.10 -6.06 -21.24
CA ASP A 244 -8.46 -5.03 -22.22
C ASP A 244 -9.00 -3.75 -21.56
N VAL A 245 -9.73 -3.89 -20.44
CA VAL A 245 -10.28 -2.75 -19.69
C VAL A 245 -9.16 -1.97 -19.01
N GLU A 246 -8.17 -2.63 -18.44
CA GLU A 246 -6.99 -1.97 -17.84
C GLU A 246 -6.17 -1.28 -18.94
N ILE A 247 -5.96 -1.91 -20.10
CA ILE A 247 -5.26 -1.31 -21.24
C ILE A 247 -5.98 -0.05 -21.73
N GLU A 248 -7.31 -0.05 -21.79
CA GLU A 248 -8.10 1.13 -22.14
C GLU A 248 -7.93 2.25 -21.10
N SER A 249 -7.83 1.88 -19.80
CA SER A 249 -7.59 2.84 -18.71
C SER A 249 -6.25 3.56 -18.86
N LEU A 250 -5.20 2.88 -19.37
CA LEU A 250 -3.87 3.48 -19.57
C LEU A 250 -3.91 4.73 -20.46
N LYS A 251 -4.86 4.83 -21.39
CA LYS A 251 -5.01 6.01 -22.28
C LYS A 251 -5.38 7.28 -21.53
N LYS A 252 -5.91 7.17 -20.33
CA LYS A 252 -6.31 8.30 -19.48
C LYS A 252 -5.24 8.68 -18.45
N LEU A 253 -4.23 7.85 -18.30
CA LEU A 253 -3.12 8.06 -17.37
C LEU A 253 -1.98 8.87 -18.02
N PRO A 254 -1.10 9.51 -17.23
CA PRO A 254 0.14 10.10 -17.72
C PRO A 254 0.99 9.04 -18.43
N SER A 255 1.73 9.44 -19.45
CA SER A 255 2.70 8.55 -20.08
C SER A 255 3.82 8.18 -19.12
N GLY A 256 4.45 7.01 -19.31
CA GLY A 256 5.62 6.64 -18.51
C GLY A 256 6.79 7.64 -18.64
N ALA A 257 6.89 8.36 -19.75
CA ALA A 257 7.87 9.43 -19.89
C ALA A 257 7.59 10.60 -18.95
N GLU A 258 6.32 11.06 -18.89
CA GLU A 258 5.91 12.12 -17.95
C GLU A 258 6.16 11.70 -16.50
N ILE A 259 5.83 10.45 -16.13
CA ILE A 259 6.04 9.94 -14.76
C ILE A 259 7.52 9.91 -14.38
N LEU A 260 8.38 9.41 -15.29
CA LEU A 260 9.82 9.35 -15.03
C LEU A 260 10.46 10.75 -14.95
N GLU A 261 10.04 11.67 -15.82
CA GLU A 261 10.50 13.06 -15.82
C GLU A 261 10.12 13.76 -14.51
N ASP A 262 8.86 13.66 -14.11
CA ASP A 262 8.36 14.26 -12.87
C ASP A 262 9.06 13.71 -11.62
N ALA A 263 9.40 12.42 -11.63
CA ALA A 263 10.17 11.80 -10.55
C ALA A 263 11.67 12.15 -10.60
N GLY A 264 12.15 12.83 -11.64
CA GLY A 264 13.58 13.06 -11.86
C GLY A 264 14.37 11.76 -12.10
N ALA A 265 13.67 10.69 -12.50
CA ALA A 265 14.25 9.36 -12.65
C ALA A 265 14.79 9.15 -14.07
N LYS A 266 15.91 8.43 -14.16
CA LYS A 266 16.44 8.00 -15.46
C LYS A 266 15.77 6.67 -15.85
N PRO A 267 15.32 6.51 -17.11
CA PRO A 267 14.77 5.24 -17.59
C PRO A 267 15.82 4.12 -17.52
N LEU A 268 15.40 2.93 -17.11
CA LEU A 268 16.25 1.74 -17.01
C LEU A 268 16.89 1.34 -18.36
N ASP A 269 16.11 1.49 -19.43
CA ASP A 269 16.51 1.20 -20.82
C ASP A 269 15.64 2.04 -21.79
N PRO A 270 15.92 2.04 -23.11
CA PRO A 270 15.20 2.85 -24.10
C PRO A 270 13.70 2.59 -24.19
N ASN A 271 13.21 1.44 -23.71
CA ASN A 271 11.81 1.06 -23.78
C ASN A 271 11.06 1.35 -22.46
N ALA A 272 11.77 1.67 -21.37
CA ALA A 272 11.20 1.79 -20.03
C ALA A 272 10.01 2.76 -19.96
N ALA A 273 10.11 3.91 -20.64
CA ALA A 273 9.02 4.88 -20.68
C ALA A 273 7.78 4.38 -21.45
N ARG A 274 7.98 3.68 -22.57
CA ARG A 274 6.89 3.10 -23.35
C ARG A 274 6.19 1.98 -22.60
N ASP A 275 6.96 1.11 -21.94
CA ASP A 275 6.49 -0.12 -21.31
C ASP A 275 6.24 0.11 -19.80
N PHE A 276 6.14 1.35 -19.34
CA PHE A 276 6.12 1.72 -17.92
C PHE A 276 5.06 0.94 -17.12
N TYR A 277 3.82 0.99 -17.57
CA TYR A 277 2.71 0.33 -16.87
C TYR A 277 2.78 -1.20 -16.95
N ASP A 278 3.20 -1.78 -18.07
CA ASP A 278 3.43 -3.22 -18.16
C ASP A 278 4.44 -3.66 -17.12
N ARG A 279 5.56 -2.92 -16.98
CA ARG A 279 6.65 -3.24 -16.05
C ARG A 279 6.31 -3.00 -14.59
N THR A 280 5.51 -2.00 -14.29
CA THR A 280 5.16 -1.64 -12.91
C THR A 280 3.86 -2.30 -12.43
N TRP A 281 2.99 -2.76 -13.32
CA TRP A 281 1.69 -3.33 -13.00
C TRP A 281 1.56 -4.83 -13.30
N ALA A 282 2.24 -5.34 -14.34
CA ALA A 282 2.05 -6.71 -14.82
C ALA A 282 3.32 -7.56 -14.81
N GLU A 283 4.49 -6.97 -14.59
CA GLU A 283 5.76 -7.67 -14.49
C GLU A 283 6.34 -7.56 -13.06
N PRO A 284 7.07 -8.59 -12.59
CA PRO A 284 7.86 -8.46 -11.37
C PRO A 284 9.08 -7.59 -11.61
N SER A 285 9.57 -6.95 -10.54
CA SER A 285 10.83 -6.20 -10.54
C SER A 285 11.70 -6.62 -9.37
N LEU A 286 13.02 -6.46 -9.51
CA LEU A 286 13.98 -6.72 -8.47
C LEU A 286 14.83 -5.49 -8.23
N ASP A 287 14.97 -5.10 -6.96
CA ASP A 287 15.81 -4.02 -6.53
C ASP A 287 16.80 -4.50 -5.48
N VAL A 288 18.08 -4.18 -5.68
CA VAL A 288 19.13 -4.42 -4.69
C VAL A 288 19.16 -3.22 -3.74
N ASN A 289 18.75 -3.44 -2.50
CA ASN A 289 18.57 -2.39 -1.50
C ASN A 289 19.86 -2.07 -0.72
N GLY A 290 20.82 -2.97 -0.73
CA GLY A 290 22.14 -2.76 -0.12
C GLY A 290 23.11 -3.87 -0.45
N ILE A 291 24.38 -3.51 -0.60
CA ILE A 291 25.53 -4.43 -0.71
C ILE A 291 26.59 -3.97 0.27
N PHE A 292 27.12 -4.87 1.06
CA PHE A 292 28.23 -4.57 1.96
C PHE A 292 29.19 -5.75 2.10
N GLY A 293 30.45 -5.40 2.20
CA GLY A 293 31.58 -6.28 2.34
C GLY A 293 32.87 -5.48 2.23
N GLY A 294 33.89 -5.87 3.00
CA GLY A 294 35.13 -5.09 3.09
C GLY A 294 34.94 -3.76 3.87
N LYS A 295 35.90 -2.87 3.65
CA LYS A 295 35.95 -1.55 4.30
C LYS A 295 36.27 -0.48 3.26
N PRO A 296 35.27 0.14 2.61
CA PRO A 296 35.50 1.11 1.54
C PRO A 296 36.22 2.38 2.02
N ASP A 297 36.13 2.71 3.33
CA ASP A 297 36.74 3.89 3.91
C ASP A 297 38.27 3.80 4.10
N PHE A 298 38.81 2.58 3.89
CA PHE A 298 40.26 2.34 4.00
C PHE A 298 40.83 1.82 2.69
N VAL A 299 41.97 2.37 2.30
CA VAL A 299 42.77 1.77 1.23
C VAL A 299 43.38 0.47 1.76
N ASN A 300 42.91 -0.66 1.25
CA ASN A 300 43.43 -1.97 1.59
C ASN A 300 43.55 -2.86 0.35
N THR A 301 44.39 -3.89 0.46
CA THR A 301 44.63 -4.89 -0.60
C THR A 301 44.21 -6.29 -0.11
N THR A 302 43.06 -6.36 0.57
CA THR A 302 42.52 -7.56 1.20
C THR A 302 41.58 -8.29 0.28
N LEU A 303 41.73 -9.61 0.18
CA LEU A 303 40.74 -10.49 -0.44
C LEU A 303 39.68 -10.79 0.62
N ILE A 304 38.45 -10.32 0.38
CA ILE A 304 37.31 -10.40 1.29
C ILE A 304 36.68 -11.77 1.19
N VAL A 305 36.42 -12.40 2.33
CA VAL A 305 35.83 -13.74 2.42
C VAL A 305 34.37 -13.75 2.87
N GLU A 306 33.80 -12.60 3.24
CA GLU A 306 32.39 -12.48 3.59
C GLU A 306 31.77 -11.23 2.97
N ALA A 307 30.62 -11.37 2.32
CA ALA A 307 29.88 -10.28 1.69
C ALA A 307 28.37 -10.51 1.85
N HIS A 308 27.62 -9.42 1.92
CA HIS A 308 26.18 -9.43 2.16
C HIS A 308 25.45 -8.56 1.13
N ALA A 309 24.21 -8.93 0.86
CA ALA A 309 23.28 -8.08 0.14
C ALA A 309 21.88 -8.18 0.73
N ARG A 310 21.11 -7.11 0.58
CA ARG A 310 19.65 -7.13 0.70
C ARG A 310 19.04 -6.78 -0.64
N PHE A 311 18.05 -7.53 -1.04
CA PHE A 311 17.27 -7.26 -2.24
C PHE A 311 15.81 -7.61 -2.02
N THR A 312 14.96 -6.95 -2.78
CA THR A 312 13.52 -7.21 -2.80
C THR A 312 13.07 -7.54 -4.21
N ILE A 313 12.11 -8.46 -4.32
CA ILE A 313 11.38 -8.75 -5.56
C ILE A 313 9.95 -8.28 -5.36
N ARG A 314 9.51 -7.31 -6.14
CA ARG A 314 8.08 -6.97 -6.26
C ARG A 314 7.41 -8.01 -7.15
N LEU A 315 6.41 -8.68 -6.62
CA LEU A 315 5.66 -9.72 -7.33
C LEU A 315 4.55 -9.09 -8.16
N ALA A 316 4.41 -9.51 -9.39
CA ALA A 316 3.28 -9.13 -10.22
C ALA A 316 1.98 -9.81 -9.73
N PRO A 317 0.80 -9.22 -10.00
CA PRO A 317 -0.48 -9.87 -9.77
C PRO A 317 -0.52 -11.31 -10.33
N GLY A 318 -1.03 -12.25 -9.53
CA GLY A 318 -1.11 -13.67 -9.86
C GLY A 318 0.12 -14.51 -9.49
N GLN A 319 1.23 -13.90 -9.07
CA GLN A 319 2.42 -14.62 -8.64
C GLN A 319 2.32 -15.10 -7.19
N ASP A 320 2.86 -16.26 -6.94
CA ASP A 320 2.98 -16.85 -5.61
C ASP A 320 4.38 -16.56 -5.02
N PRO A 321 4.46 -16.02 -3.79
CA PRO A 321 5.73 -15.65 -3.16
C PRO A 321 6.69 -16.82 -2.98
N ASP A 322 6.19 -18.01 -2.67
CA ASP A 322 7.04 -19.19 -2.44
C ASP A 322 7.63 -19.71 -3.73
N THR A 323 6.84 -19.70 -4.81
CA THR A 323 7.28 -20.08 -6.15
C THR A 323 8.39 -19.17 -6.67
N VAL A 324 8.17 -17.85 -6.59
CA VAL A 324 9.15 -16.86 -7.06
C VAL A 324 10.39 -16.84 -6.17
N GLY A 325 10.19 -16.90 -4.83
CA GLY A 325 11.29 -16.94 -3.88
C GLY A 325 12.19 -18.15 -4.08
N SER A 326 11.61 -19.35 -4.22
CA SER A 326 12.37 -20.58 -4.49
C SER A 326 13.12 -20.53 -5.83
N ALA A 327 12.53 -19.90 -6.86
CA ALA A 327 13.19 -19.68 -8.13
C ALA A 327 14.39 -18.72 -8.00
N ALA A 328 14.23 -17.64 -7.23
CA ALA A 328 15.32 -16.68 -6.98
C ALA A 328 16.48 -17.35 -6.25
N GLU A 329 16.21 -18.12 -5.19
CA GLU A 329 17.24 -18.87 -4.47
C GLU A 329 17.99 -19.84 -5.38
N LYS A 330 17.27 -20.58 -6.20
CA LYS A 330 17.85 -21.53 -7.14
C LYS A 330 18.74 -20.85 -8.19
N LEU A 331 18.29 -19.76 -8.78
CA LEU A 331 19.06 -18.99 -9.76
C LEU A 331 20.31 -18.38 -9.13
N PHE A 332 20.18 -17.78 -7.94
CA PHE A 332 21.30 -17.20 -7.22
C PHE A 332 22.39 -18.25 -6.94
N ARG A 333 22.00 -19.36 -6.29
CA ARG A 333 22.94 -20.45 -5.91
C ARG A 333 23.59 -21.08 -7.12
N ALA A 334 22.88 -21.22 -8.25
CA ALA A 334 23.43 -21.78 -9.48
C ALA A 334 24.49 -20.87 -10.14
N ALA A 335 24.46 -19.57 -9.89
CA ALA A 335 25.40 -18.61 -10.47
C ALA A 335 26.62 -18.34 -9.60
N VAL A 336 26.55 -18.66 -8.32
CA VAL A 336 27.67 -18.49 -7.40
C VAL A 336 28.71 -19.59 -7.66
N PRO A 337 30.04 -19.28 -7.63
CA PRO A 337 31.08 -20.27 -7.84
C PRO A 337 31.02 -21.44 -6.86
N GLU A 338 31.34 -22.64 -7.33
CA GLU A 338 31.53 -23.82 -6.49
C GLU A 338 32.54 -23.51 -5.37
N GLY A 339 32.23 -23.91 -4.12
CA GLY A 339 33.06 -23.66 -2.95
C GLY A 339 32.74 -22.37 -2.21
N ALA A 340 31.80 -21.56 -2.66
CA ALA A 340 31.25 -20.47 -1.87
C ALA A 340 30.02 -20.94 -1.07
N ASP A 341 30.02 -20.66 0.22
CA ASP A 341 28.85 -20.91 1.08
C ASP A 341 27.85 -19.77 0.93
N VAL A 342 26.57 -20.08 0.69
CA VAL A 342 25.49 -19.12 0.51
C VAL A 342 24.40 -19.35 1.54
N THR A 343 24.12 -18.33 2.35
CA THR A 343 22.93 -18.28 3.20
C THR A 343 21.98 -17.24 2.61
N MET A 344 20.72 -17.63 2.42
CA MET A 344 19.64 -16.72 1.99
C MET A 344 18.52 -16.81 3.02
N GLU A 345 18.26 -15.70 3.68
CA GLU A 345 17.22 -15.55 4.69
C GLU A 345 16.09 -14.70 4.10
N ARG A 346 14.88 -15.26 4.05
CA ARG A 346 13.70 -14.52 3.63
C ARG A 346 13.23 -13.66 4.80
N GLU A 347 13.32 -12.33 4.66
CA GLU A 347 12.95 -11.38 5.70
C GLU A 347 11.47 -10.95 5.59
N ASN A 348 10.96 -10.82 4.36
CA ASN A 348 9.61 -10.37 4.08
C ASN A 348 8.95 -11.23 3.01
N SER A 349 7.64 -11.45 3.15
CA SER A 349 6.85 -12.16 2.15
C SER A 349 5.39 -11.71 2.23
N ALA A 350 4.87 -11.20 1.13
CA ALA A 350 3.47 -10.82 0.99
C ALA A 350 2.98 -11.17 -0.42
N PRO A 351 1.86 -11.88 -0.57
CA PRO A 351 1.26 -12.12 -1.86
C PRO A 351 0.68 -10.83 -2.48
N PRO A 352 0.47 -10.77 -3.80
CA PRO A 352 -0.30 -9.72 -4.43
C PRO A 352 -1.80 -9.89 -4.12
N GLY A 353 -2.53 -8.78 -3.97
CA GLY A 353 -3.99 -8.78 -3.95
C GLY A 353 -4.54 -8.58 -5.37
N VAL A 354 -5.59 -9.30 -5.75
CA VAL A 354 -6.21 -9.18 -7.07
C VAL A 354 -7.72 -9.30 -6.97
N PHE A 355 -8.45 -8.35 -7.55
CA PHE A 355 -9.90 -8.32 -7.63
C PHE A 355 -10.36 -8.32 -9.09
N SER A 356 -11.46 -9.04 -9.36
CA SER A 356 -12.01 -9.11 -10.70
C SER A 356 -12.72 -7.81 -11.08
N PRO A 357 -12.41 -7.19 -12.23
CA PRO A 357 -13.17 -6.05 -12.73
C PRO A 357 -14.63 -6.38 -12.98
N ASP A 358 -14.96 -7.64 -13.25
CA ASP A 358 -16.33 -8.11 -13.53
C ASP A 358 -17.14 -8.42 -12.26
N SER A 359 -16.53 -8.24 -11.08
CA SER A 359 -17.26 -8.37 -9.82
C SER A 359 -18.44 -7.42 -9.77
N ARG A 360 -19.62 -7.94 -9.35
CA ARG A 360 -20.84 -7.13 -9.21
C ARG A 360 -20.61 -5.93 -8.29
N ALA A 361 -19.86 -6.10 -7.21
CA ALA A 361 -19.53 -5.00 -6.30
C ALA A 361 -18.71 -3.90 -6.99
N ILE A 362 -17.71 -4.27 -7.80
CA ILE A 362 -16.90 -3.31 -8.56
C ILE A 362 -17.78 -2.56 -9.58
N GLN A 363 -18.63 -3.26 -10.33
CA GLN A 363 -19.49 -2.61 -11.33
C GLN A 363 -20.50 -1.66 -10.68
N LEU A 364 -21.17 -2.07 -9.59
CA LEU A 364 -22.05 -1.20 -8.81
C LEU A 364 -21.30 0.00 -8.23
N GLY A 365 -20.07 -0.20 -7.76
CA GLY A 365 -19.19 0.85 -7.25
C GLY A 365 -18.83 1.87 -8.32
N LEU A 366 -18.46 1.43 -9.53
CA LEU A 366 -18.18 2.30 -10.66
C LEU A 366 -19.37 3.20 -11.01
N ASP A 367 -20.57 2.62 -11.07
CA ASP A 367 -21.80 3.35 -11.35
C ASP A 367 -22.15 4.36 -10.24
N ALA A 368 -21.98 3.95 -8.98
CA ALA A 368 -22.22 4.80 -7.81
C ALA A 368 -21.25 5.98 -7.76
N PHE A 369 -19.96 5.70 -7.94
CA PHE A 369 -18.93 6.74 -7.92
C PHE A 369 -19.11 7.76 -9.06
N GLU A 370 -19.46 7.27 -10.27
CA GLU A 370 -19.77 8.14 -11.41
C GLU A 370 -20.96 9.08 -11.13
N ARG A 371 -22.02 8.60 -10.44
CA ARG A 371 -23.13 9.44 -10.00
C ARG A 371 -22.70 10.55 -9.04
N ALA A 372 -21.78 10.21 -8.10
CA ALA A 372 -21.31 11.16 -7.10
C ALA A 372 -20.41 12.25 -7.66
N VAL A 373 -19.46 11.89 -8.52
CA VAL A 373 -18.41 12.82 -8.97
C VAL A 373 -18.52 13.23 -10.46
N GLY A 374 -19.45 12.64 -11.19
CA GLY A 374 -19.74 12.98 -12.59
C GLY A 374 -18.79 12.36 -13.62
N VAL A 375 -17.81 11.55 -13.15
CA VAL A 375 -16.82 10.89 -14.02
C VAL A 375 -16.67 9.43 -13.57
N ARG A 376 -16.78 8.51 -14.54
CA ARG A 376 -16.57 7.09 -14.26
C ARG A 376 -15.11 6.80 -13.92
N PRO A 377 -14.84 6.11 -12.79
CA PRO A 377 -13.50 5.70 -12.44
C PRO A 377 -12.87 4.83 -13.52
N ILE A 378 -11.55 4.95 -13.69
CA ILE A 378 -10.77 3.99 -14.46
C ILE A 378 -10.27 2.87 -13.55
N LEU A 379 -9.97 1.74 -14.14
CA LEU A 379 -9.46 0.57 -13.43
C LEU A 379 -7.94 0.54 -13.56
N VAL A 380 -7.26 0.46 -12.42
CA VAL A 380 -5.80 0.54 -12.33
C VAL A 380 -5.24 -0.59 -11.46
N ARG A 381 -3.93 -0.83 -11.57
CA ARG A 381 -3.19 -1.64 -10.61
C ARG A 381 -2.30 -0.73 -9.78
N VAL A 382 -2.27 -0.97 -8.48
CA VAL A 382 -1.44 -0.21 -7.55
C VAL A 382 -0.04 -0.83 -7.50
N GLY A 383 0.99 -0.01 -7.70
CA GLY A 383 2.38 -0.48 -7.67
C GLY A 383 2.90 -0.87 -6.29
N GLY A 384 2.26 -0.40 -5.23
CA GLY A 384 2.58 -0.69 -3.83
C GLY A 384 2.10 -2.05 -3.36
N THR A 385 2.52 -2.45 -2.17
CA THR A 385 2.04 -3.63 -1.46
C THR A 385 1.25 -3.15 -0.25
N LEU A 386 -0.05 -3.43 -0.23
CA LEU A 386 -0.95 -3.18 0.88
C LEU A 386 -1.37 -4.54 1.45
N PRO A 387 -0.92 -4.93 2.63
CA PRO A 387 -1.16 -6.28 3.18
C PRO A 387 -2.64 -6.64 3.32
N ILE A 388 -3.52 -5.65 3.51
CA ILE A 388 -4.98 -5.83 3.59
C ILE A 388 -5.59 -6.36 2.28
N TYR A 389 -5.08 -5.97 1.11
CA TYR A 389 -5.62 -6.39 -0.18
C TYR A 389 -5.57 -7.90 -0.41
N PRO A 390 -4.41 -8.59 -0.25
CA PRO A 390 -4.37 -10.03 -0.38
C PRO A 390 -5.20 -10.75 0.69
N ALA A 391 -5.31 -10.21 1.91
CA ALA A 391 -6.16 -10.80 2.95
C ALA A 391 -7.64 -10.76 2.57
N LEU A 392 -8.14 -9.65 2.05
CA LEU A 392 -9.50 -9.51 1.55
C LEU A 392 -9.75 -10.40 0.32
N ALA A 393 -8.79 -10.45 -0.61
CA ALA A 393 -8.88 -11.31 -1.79
C ALA A 393 -8.94 -12.80 -1.41
N ALA A 394 -8.15 -13.25 -0.43
CA ALA A 394 -8.17 -14.61 0.08
C ALA A 394 -9.51 -14.97 0.75
N LYS A 395 -10.19 -14.01 1.37
CA LYS A 395 -11.56 -14.15 1.92
C LYS A 395 -12.65 -14.06 0.85
N GLY A 396 -12.31 -13.76 -0.41
CA GLY A 396 -13.28 -13.60 -1.50
C GLY A 396 -14.13 -12.33 -1.35
N ILE A 397 -13.66 -11.32 -0.62
CA ILE A 397 -14.35 -10.05 -0.40
C ILE A 397 -13.94 -9.06 -1.50
N PRO A 398 -14.83 -8.74 -2.46
CA PRO A 398 -14.53 -7.76 -3.51
C PRO A 398 -14.22 -6.40 -2.90
N THR A 399 -13.11 -5.77 -3.30
CA THR A 399 -12.64 -4.53 -2.68
C THR A 399 -12.60 -3.39 -3.69
N ILE A 400 -13.21 -2.27 -3.31
CA ILE A 400 -13.16 -0.98 -4.01
C ILE A 400 -12.11 -0.14 -3.30
N GLY A 401 -10.88 -0.18 -3.82
CA GLY A 401 -9.81 0.69 -3.35
C GLY A 401 -9.73 1.94 -4.22
N THR A 402 -9.88 3.10 -3.60
CA THR A 402 -9.91 4.40 -4.29
C THR A 402 -9.48 5.52 -3.33
N GLY A 403 -9.60 6.77 -3.73
CA GLY A 403 -9.33 7.93 -2.87
C GLY A 403 -9.26 9.22 -3.66
N PHE A 404 -8.93 10.29 -2.94
CA PHE A 404 -8.95 11.65 -3.47
C PHE A 404 -7.59 12.35 -3.37
N ALA A 405 -6.56 11.68 -2.85
CA ALA A 405 -5.20 12.22 -2.85
C ALA A 405 -4.71 12.44 -4.30
N LEU A 406 -3.92 13.46 -4.51
CA LEU A 406 -3.26 13.76 -5.77
C LEU A 406 -1.74 13.62 -5.61
N ARG A 407 -0.99 13.63 -6.69
CA ARG A 407 0.47 13.69 -6.61
C ARG A 407 0.96 14.88 -5.79
N GLU A 408 0.27 16.02 -5.93
CA GLU A 408 0.53 17.25 -5.19
C GLU A 408 0.10 17.16 -3.71
N SER A 409 -0.54 16.08 -3.30
CA SER A 409 -0.93 15.89 -1.90
C SER A 409 0.26 15.67 -0.97
N ASN A 410 1.45 15.43 -1.49
CA ASN A 410 2.69 15.25 -0.72
C ASN A 410 2.58 14.18 0.38
N VAL A 411 1.89 13.09 0.07
CA VAL A 411 1.77 11.93 0.98
C VAL A 411 3.17 11.49 1.43
N HIS A 412 3.35 11.20 2.72
CA HIS A 412 4.63 10.90 3.39
C HIS A 412 5.68 12.02 3.38
N SER A 413 5.32 13.23 2.94
CA SER A 413 6.23 14.38 2.82
C SER A 413 5.74 15.57 3.65
N PRO A 414 6.60 16.57 3.94
CA PRO A 414 6.16 17.83 4.53
C PRO A 414 5.10 18.55 3.68
N ASN A 415 4.23 19.31 4.35
CA ASN A 415 3.09 19.98 3.72
C ASN A 415 2.13 19.02 3.01
N GLU A 416 1.90 17.85 3.59
CA GLU A 416 0.83 16.95 3.16
C GLU A 416 -0.49 17.72 3.14
N ARG A 417 -1.29 17.49 2.07
CA ARG A 417 -2.50 18.26 1.83
C ARG A 417 -3.55 17.50 1.04
N LEU A 418 -4.82 17.91 1.24
CA LEU A 418 -5.97 17.43 0.49
C LEU A 418 -6.83 18.64 0.09
N ARG A 419 -7.40 18.64 -1.12
CA ARG A 419 -8.28 19.75 -1.54
C ARG A 419 -9.53 19.81 -0.65
N VAL A 420 -9.90 21.02 -0.23
CA VAL A 420 -11.08 21.24 0.61
C VAL A 420 -12.35 20.64 -0.03
N GLN A 421 -12.53 20.84 -1.32
CA GLN A 421 -13.68 20.31 -2.07
C GLN A 421 -13.73 18.78 -2.10
N ASP A 422 -12.59 18.09 -1.94
CA ASP A 422 -12.54 16.64 -2.03
C ASP A 422 -13.09 15.97 -0.77
N ILE A 423 -13.14 16.64 0.36
CA ILE A 423 -13.84 16.13 1.55
C ILE A 423 -15.35 15.98 1.26
N ASP A 424 -16.00 17.01 0.69
CA ASP A 424 -17.41 16.93 0.34
C ASP A 424 -17.67 15.90 -0.77
N ARG A 425 -16.78 15.82 -1.75
CA ARG A 425 -16.86 14.85 -2.86
C ARG A 425 -16.68 13.41 -2.35
N ALA A 426 -15.77 13.20 -1.42
CA ALA A 426 -15.53 11.88 -0.82
C ALA A 426 -16.71 11.42 0.02
N VAL A 427 -17.32 12.31 0.82
CA VAL A 427 -18.55 12.00 1.55
C VAL A 427 -19.70 11.67 0.58
N ALA A 428 -19.85 12.43 -0.51
CA ALA A 428 -20.85 12.15 -1.53
C ALA A 428 -20.58 10.80 -2.23
N ALA A 429 -19.33 10.50 -2.57
CA ALA A 429 -18.93 9.24 -3.18
C ALA A 429 -19.19 8.05 -2.26
N ALA A 430 -18.85 8.16 -0.97
CA ALA A 430 -19.14 7.12 0.03
C ALA A 430 -20.65 6.90 0.19
N THR A 431 -21.45 7.99 0.23
CA THR A 431 -22.92 7.92 0.28
C THR A 431 -23.51 7.18 -0.90
N GLU A 432 -23.06 7.49 -2.12
CA GLU A 432 -23.50 6.80 -3.34
C GLU A 432 -23.01 5.35 -3.39
N LEU A 433 -21.81 5.05 -2.90
CA LEU A 433 -21.29 3.69 -2.78
C LEU A 433 -22.17 2.85 -1.83
N TYR A 434 -22.49 3.33 -0.63
CA TYR A 434 -23.36 2.62 0.31
C TYR A 434 -24.76 2.41 -0.28
N THR A 435 -25.30 3.40 -0.99
CA THR A 435 -26.59 3.31 -1.66
C THR A 435 -26.56 2.32 -2.83
N GLY A 436 -25.53 2.38 -3.68
CA GLY A 436 -25.39 1.52 -4.85
C GLY A 436 -25.14 0.05 -4.50
N LEU A 437 -24.30 -0.18 -3.48
CA LEU A 437 -23.95 -1.53 -3.01
C LEU A 437 -25.11 -2.22 -2.27
N ALA A 438 -26.16 -1.53 -1.90
CA ALA A 438 -27.39 -2.15 -1.39
C ALA A 438 -28.00 -3.18 -2.36
N ALA A 439 -27.67 -3.09 -3.66
CA ALA A 439 -28.11 -4.06 -4.67
C ALA A 439 -27.35 -5.40 -4.61
N LEU A 440 -26.40 -5.60 -3.68
CA LEU A 440 -25.74 -6.88 -3.44
C LEU A 440 -26.60 -7.85 -2.64
N GLY A 441 -27.54 -7.32 -1.84
CA GLY A 441 -28.50 -8.08 -1.03
C GLY A 441 -29.70 -8.60 -1.81
#